data_229405979ed318643ca67a37e068e9b7
#
_entry.id   229405979ed318643ca67a37e068e9b7
#
_cell.length_a   1.000
_cell.length_b   1.000
_cell.length_c   1.000
_cell.angle_alpha   90.00
_cell.angle_beta   90.00
_cell.angle_gamma   90.00
#
_symmetry.space_group_name_H-M   'P 1'
#
loop_
_entity.id
_entity.type
_entity.pdbx_description
1 polymer ?
#
loop_
_entity_poly.entity_id
_entity_poly.type
_entity_poly.pdbx_seq_one_letter_code
_entity_poly.pdbx_strand_id
1 'polypeptide(L)'
;HTYFTLPAFTQNAKGCIIYTVSVRRSALQILPKELQRTMEPTSKKTVKPRMTREQYMRRKRLRLARNWAVLILICAGIVALMTRGILWLLPKANALLAGPRSFEAASYSGTGYTFDADDARLILVNANLPFAGEPSPTLAPANEDGTIQLEAEAADAYRQMSAAAAEDGVALVLSAGYQDADARTAAYEAQKQQYLEKGKTEEEAASLSADIQLPAECNEHGTGYAADILSSDYPDRDTGFDTTRAYEWLTAYAAEYGFILRYPEDRQAATGVVFEPWLWRYVGTENALAIRASGLSLEEFLALQKAS
;
A
#
# COMPACT_ATOMS: atom_id res chain seq x y z
N HIS A 1 -17.63 77.92 -11.09
CA HIS A 1 -17.24 78.65 -9.86
C HIS A 1 -16.86 77.65 -8.78
N THR A 2 -15.54 77.42 -8.62
CA THR A 2 -14.98 76.48 -7.63
C THR A 2 -14.55 77.30 -6.41
N TYR A 3 -15.09 76.96 -5.25
CA TYR A 3 -14.74 77.57 -3.95
C TYR A 3 -13.85 76.56 -3.18
N PHE A 4 -12.85 77.03 -2.45
CA PHE A 4 -12.09 76.27 -1.49
C PHE A 4 -12.48 76.67 -0.07
N THR A 5 -12.68 75.64 0.79
CA THR A 5 -12.95 75.82 2.20
C THR A 5 -11.68 75.67 3.02
N LEU A 6 -11.28 76.68 3.74
CA LEU A 6 -10.14 76.66 4.64
C LEU A 6 -10.62 76.62 6.11
N PRO A 7 -9.99 75.82 6.98
CA PRO A 7 -10.28 75.84 8.39
C PRO A 7 -9.58 77.05 9.02
N ALA A 8 -10.34 77.94 9.62
CA ALA A 8 -9.82 79.05 10.47
C ALA A 8 -10.01 78.66 11.94
N PHE A 9 -8.94 78.78 12.71
CA PHE A 9 -8.97 78.49 14.14
C PHE A 9 -9.06 79.81 14.94
N THR A 10 -10.05 79.92 15.77
CA THR A 10 -10.06 80.92 16.84
C THR A 10 -10.21 80.23 18.18
N GLN A 11 -9.33 80.55 19.12
CA GLN A 11 -9.31 79.96 20.45
C GLN A 11 -10.17 80.83 21.38
N ASN A 12 -11.22 80.26 21.95
CA ASN A 12 -11.98 80.86 22.99
C ASN A 12 -12.02 79.96 24.23
N ALA A 13 -12.22 80.53 25.42
CA ALA A 13 -12.06 79.93 26.74
C ALA A 13 -12.92 78.65 27.04
N LYS A 14 -13.70 78.16 26.08
CA LYS A 14 -14.58 77.00 26.23
C LYS A 14 -14.50 75.91 25.12
N GLY A 15 -13.50 75.95 24.29
CA GLY A 15 -13.31 74.90 23.23
C GLY A 15 -12.98 75.47 21.87
N CYS A 16 -12.39 74.72 21.04
CA CYS A 16 -11.97 75.05 19.67
C CYS A 16 -13.20 75.03 18.75
N ILE A 17 -13.64 76.13 18.21
CA ILE A 17 -14.72 76.23 17.21
C ILE A 17 -14.03 76.34 15.82
N ILE A 18 -14.34 75.42 14.92
CA ILE A 18 -13.82 75.44 13.55
C ILE A 18 -14.86 76.11 12.67
N TYR A 19 -14.48 77.28 12.11
CA TYR A 19 -15.26 77.97 11.07
C TYR A 19 -14.65 77.60 9.70
N THR A 20 -15.51 77.35 8.74
CA THR A 20 -15.12 77.17 7.35
C THR A 20 -15.32 78.47 6.57
N VAL A 21 -14.25 79.03 6.06
CA VAL A 21 -14.34 80.25 5.21
C VAL A 21 -14.18 79.82 3.76
N SER A 22 -15.15 80.14 2.92
CA SER A 22 -15.08 79.88 1.46
C SER A 22 -14.39 81.05 0.74
N VAL A 23 -13.25 80.80 0.13
CA VAL A 23 -12.48 81.72 -0.63
C VAL A 23 -12.53 81.41 -2.10
N ARG A 24 -12.73 82.36 -3.00
CA ARG A 24 -12.71 82.21 -4.44
C ARG A 24 -11.27 81.88 -4.93
N ARG A 25 -11.15 80.98 -5.85
CA ARG A 25 -9.89 80.57 -6.42
C ARG A 25 -9.02 81.71 -6.99
N SER A 26 -9.66 82.75 -7.44
CA SER A 26 -8.99 83.98 -7.97
C SER A 26 -8.27 84.79 -6.92
N ALA A 27 -8.59 84.67 -5.64
CA ALA A 27 -7.93 85.36 -4.55
C ALA A 27 -6.63 84.67 -4.08
N LEU A 28 -6.45 83.39 -4.39
CA LEU A 28 -5.23 82.64 -4.07
C LEU A 28 -4.03 82.95 -4.97
N GLN A 29 -4.27 83.54 -6.16
CA GLN A 29 -3.21 83.80 -7.12
C GLN A 29 -2.40 85.07 -6.78
N ILE A 30 -2.84 85.87 -5.82
CA ILE A 30 -2.22 87.18 -5.41
C ILE A 30 -1.29 86.94 -4.19
N LEU A 31 -1.28 85.76 -3.61
CA LEU A 31 -0.45 85.48 -2.43
C LEU A 31 0.96 85.03 -2.82
N PRO A 32 1.99 85.33 -2.02
CA PRO A 32 3.36 84.81 -2.25
C PRO A 32 3.39 83.31 -2.32
N LYS A 33 4.26 82.79 -3.20
CA LYS A 33 4.38 81.33 -3.48
C LYS A 33 4.63 80.44 -2.25
N GLU A 34 5.25 80.97 -1.21
CA GLU A 34 5.44 80.27 0.06
C GLU A 34 4.15 80.01 0.83
N LEU A 35 3.23 80.98 0.85
CA LEU A 35 1.93 80.83 1.47
C LEU A 35 0.99 79.92 0.66
N GLN A 36 1.15 79.88 -0.66
CA GLN A 36 0.41 78.93 -1.52
C GLN A 36 0.72 77.47 -1.20
N ARG A 37 2.00 77.18 -0.89
CA ARG A 37 2.44 75.81 -0.53
C ARG A 37 1.89 75.28 0.79
N THR A 38 1.67 76.16 1.75
CA THR A 38 1.11 75.77 3.06
C THR A 38 -0.43 75.62 3.02
N MET A 39 -1.05 76.06 1.92
CA MET A 39 -2.51 76.00 1.75
C MET A 39 -2.96 74.95 0.75
N GLU A 40 -2.04 74.06 0.24
CA GLU A 40 -2.48 72.91 -0.51
C GLU A 40 -3.29 71.96 0.37
N PRO A 41 -4.43 71.53 -0.09
CA PRO A 41 -5.27 70.64 0.71
C PRO A 41 -4.52 69.33 0.92
N THR A 42 -4.09 69.04 2.15
CA THR A 42 -3.57 67.76 2.52
C THR A 42 -4.57 66.69 2.08
N SER A 43 -4.11 65.79 1.25
CA SER A 43 -4.85 64.63 0.76
C SER A 43 -5.80 64.10 1.83
N LYS A 44 -7.09 64.06 1.53
CA LYS A 44 -8.13 63.50 2.42
C LYS A 44 -7.71 62.07 2.74
N LYS A 45 -7.02 61.84 3.87
CA LYS A 45 -6.90 60.50 4.42
C LYS A 45 -8.33 60.03 4.68
N THR A 46 -8.81 59.12 3.83
CA THR A 46 -10.11 58.44 4.04
C THR A 46 -10.01 57.73 5.39
N VAL A 47 -10.58 58.34 6.39
CA VAL A 47 -10.73 57.72 7.71
C VAL A 47 -11.68 56.54 7.52
N LYS A 48 -11.13 55.33 7.53
CA LYS A 48 -11.96 54.11 7.47
C LYS A 48 -12.97 54.18 8.61
N PRO A 49 -14.27 53.99 8.33
CA PRO A 49 -15.30 54.09 9.35
C PRO A 49 -14.96 53.15 10.51
N ARG A 50 -15.04 53.71 11.73
CA ARG A 50 -14.78 52.97 12.96
C ARG A 50 -15.84 51.86 13.06
N MET A 51 -15.38 50.61 13.08
CA MET A 51 -16.22 49.41 13.12
C MET A 51 -17.05 49.43 14.42
N THR A 52 -18.33 49.15 14.32
CA THR A 52 -19.20 49.07 15.51
C THR A 52 -18.78 47.90 16.41
N ARG A 53 -19.08 47.94 17.70
CA ARG A 53 -18.80 46.86 18.66
C ARG A 53 -19.40 45.54 18.20
N GLU A 54 -20.58 45.57 17.61
CA GLU A 54 -21.23 44.36 17.05
C GLU A 54 -20.48 43.77 15.86
N GLN A 55 -20.07 44.60 14.90
CA GLN A 55 -19.28 44.18 13.74
C GLN A 55 -17.94 43.60 14.17
N TYR A 56 -17.29 44.18 15.19
CA TYR A 56 -16.04 43.65 15.76
C TYR A 56 -16.27 42.28 16.40
N MET A 57 -17.31 42.12 17.21
CA MET A 57 -17.61 40.84 17.88
C MET A 57 -17.99 39.74 16.87
N ARG A 58 -18.75 40.08 15.83
CA ARG A 58 -19.10 39.16 14.74
C ARG A 58 -17.85 38.69 14.00
N ARG A 59 -16.91 39.57 13.65
CA ARG A 59 -15.64 39.23 13.01
C ARG A 59 -14.75 38.38 13.92
N LYS A 60 -14.70 38.68 15.21
CA LYS A 60 -13.98 37.89 16.20
C LYS A 60 -14.54 36.47 16.29
N ARG A 61 -15.86 36.30 16.36
CA ARG A 61 -16.52 34.97 16.36
C ARG A 61 -16.25 34.20 15.08
N LEU A 62 -16.32 34.85 13.92
CA LEU A 62 -16.03 34.21 12.63
C LEU A 62 -14.56 33.77 12.51
N ARG A 63 -13.61 34.58 12.99
CA ARG A 63 -12.18 34.19 13.03
C ARG A 63 -11.96 33.00 13.97
N LEU A 64 -12.60 33.02 15.13
CA LEU A 64 -12.52 31.94 16.10
C LEU A 64 -13.09 30.64 15.51
N ALA A 65 -14.28 30.70 14.92
CA ALA A 65 -14.92 29.56 14.27
C ALA A 65 -14.06 29.01 13.12
N ARG A 66 -13.47 29.86 12.28
CA ARG A 66 -12.55 29.46 11.21
C ARG A 66 -11.32 28.78 11.76
N ASN A 67 -10.70 29.30 12.81
CA ASN A 67 -9.52 28.73 13.42
C ASN A 67 -9.81 27.36 14.05
N TRP A 68 -10.97 27.21 14.69
CA TRP A 68 -11.43 25.92 15.21
C TRP A 68 -11.70 24.91 14.08
N ALA A 69 -12.33 25.33 12.98
CA ALA A 69 -12.56 24.48 11.81
C ALA A 69 -11.23 23.97 11.20
N VAL A 70 -10.24 24.86 11.06
CA VAL A 70 -8.90 24.48 10.58
C VAL A 70 -8.23 23.49 11.55
N LEU A 71 -8.32 23.73 12.85
CA LEU A 71 -7.75 22.84 13.87
C LEU A 71 -8.39 21.44 13.81
N ILE A 72 -9.71 21.38 13.68
CA ILE A 72 -10.45 20.11 13.57
C ILE A 72 -10.02 19.35 12.30
N LEU A 73 -9.86 20.03 11.16
CA LEU A 73 -9.39 19.41 9.92
C LEU A 73 -7.96 18.87 10.04
N ILE A 74 -7.08 19.61 10.71
CA ILE A 74 -5.71 19.15 10.96
C ILE A 74 -5.73 17.91 11.87
N CYS A 75 -6.48 17.93 12.96
CA CYS A 75 -6.61 16.79 13.87
C CYS A 75 -7.21 15.57 13.16
N ALA A 76 -8.25 15.76 12.33
CA ALA A 76 -8.83 14.68 11.54
C ALA A 76 -7.83 14.10 10.54
N GLY A 77 -7.01 14.94 9.89
CA GLY A 77 -5.93 14.49 9.01
C GLY A 77 -4.86 13.70 9.73
N ILE A 78 -4.45 14.13 10.93
CA ILE A 78 -3.48 13.41 11.77
C ILE A 78 -4.04 12.04 12.19
N VAL A 79 -5.30 12.00 12.64
CA VAL A 79 -5.96 10.73 13.02
C VAL A 79 -6.04 9.79 11.83
N ALA A 80 -6.41 10.27 10.64
CA ALA A 80 -6.46 9.46 9.42
C ALA A 80 -5.08 8.92 9.02
N LEU A 81 -4.00 9.72 9.17
CA LEU A 81 -2.64 9.27 8.91
C LEU A 81 -2.16 8.25 9.95
N MET A 82 -2.50 8.45 11.23
CA MET A 82 -2.15 7.50 12.29
C MET A 82 -2.88 6.17 12.13
N THR A 83 -4.19 6.19 11.82
CA THR A 83 -4.96 4.96 11.58
C THR A 83 -4.43 4.21 10.36
N ARG A 84 -4.09 4.91 9.28
CA ARG A 84 -3.49 4.29 8.09
C ARG A 84 -2.11 3.71 8.38
N GLY A 85 -1.29 4.41 9.18
CA GLY A 85 0.00 3.90 9.65
C GLY A 85 -0.12 2.67 10.54
N ILE A 86 -1.10 2.65 11.45
CA ILE A 86 -1.37 1.49 12.32
C ILE A 86 -1.85 0.31 11.49
N LEU A 87 -2.81 0.51 10.58
CA LEU A 87 -3.30 -0.56 9.70
C LEU A 87 -2.21 -1.13 8.79
N TRP A 88 -1.24 -0.32 8.39
CA TRP A 88 -0.08 -0.78 7.62
C TRP A 88 0.97 -1.51 8.47
N LEU A 89 1.15 -1.11 9.76
CA LEU A 89 2.14 -1.71 10.65
C LEU A 89 1.65 -2.97 11.37
N LEU A 90 0.33 -3.09 11.62
CA LEU A 90 -0.24 -4.22 12.38
C LEU A 90 0.06 -5.59 11.73
N PRO A 91 -0.11 -5.79 10.40
CA PRO A 91 0.23 -7.06 9.77
C PRO A 91 1.73 -7.37 9.87
N LYS A 92 2.59 -6.37 9.66
CA LYS A 92 4.05 -6.52 9.77
C LYS A 92 4.50 -6.84 11.21
N ALA A 93 3.85 -6.25 12.20
CA ALA A 93 4.12 -6.57 13.60
C ALA A 93 3.66 -7.99 13.93
N ASN A 94 2.54 -8.45 13.40
CA ASN A 94 2.07 -9.82 13.56
C ASN A 94 2.99 -10.83 12.87
N ALA A 95 3.47 -10.55 11.67
CA ALA A 95 4.44 -11.38 10.97
C ALA A 95 5.80 -11.46 11.72
N LEU A 96 6.22 -10.36 12.36
CA LEU A 96 7.43 -10.32 13.20
C LEU A 96 7.25 -11.01 14.57
N LEU A 97 6.02 -11.03 15.07
CA LEU A 97 5.64 -11.67 16.34
C LEU A 97 5.14 -13.10 16.14
N ALA A 98 4.88 -13.52 14.92
CA ALA A 98 4.63 -14.91 14.57
C ALA A 98 5.86 -15.71 15.02
N GLY A 99 5.70 -16.42 16.10
CA GLY A 99 6.71 -17.30 16.66
C GLY A 99 6.98 -18.47 15.71
N PRO A 100 7.82 -19.42 16.12
CA PRO A 100 8.02 -20.65 15.37
C PRO A 100 6.68 -21.33 15.11
N ARG A 101 6.61 -22.10 14.04
CA ARG A 101 5.45 -22.87 13.59
C ARG A 101 4.54 -23.31 14.75
N SER A 102 3.29 -22.88 14.76
CA SER A 102 2.30 -23.20 15.80
C SER A 102 1.53 -24.50 15.54
N PHE A 103 1.84 -25.20 14.46
CA PHE A 103 1.19 -26.45 14.05
C PHE A 103 2.24 -27.55 13.83
N GLU A 104 1.80 -28.81 14.00
CA GLU A 104 2.59 -29.99 13.65
C GLU A 104 2.24 -30.42 12.21
N ALA A 105 3.23 -30.43 11.32
CA ALA A 105 3.04 -30.80 9.93
C ALA A 105 2.67 -32.28 9.82
N ALA A 106 1.71 -32.61 8.97
CA ALA A 106 1.37 -33.99 8.66
C ALA A 106 2.57 -34.71 8.04
N SER A 107 2.84 -35.93 8.50
CA SER A 107 3.90 -36.77 7.94
C SER A 107 3.34 -37.60 6.80
N TYR A 108 3.84 -37.38 5.60
CA TYR A 108 3.50 -38.16 4.40
C TYR A 108 4.57 -39.23 4.10
N SER A 109 5.50 -39.43 5.00
CA SER A 109 6.61 -40.41 4.81
C SER A 109 6.09 -41.84 4.66
N GLY A 110 6.33 -42.43 3.53
CA GLY A 110 6.22 -43.88 3.29
C GLY A 110 4.86 -44.39 2.82
N THR A 111 3.83 -43.58 2.66
CA THR A 111 2.53 -44.06 2.23
C THR A 111 2.10 -43.40 0.91
N GLY A 112 2.62 -43.92 -0.18
CA GLY A 112 1.81 -44.04 -1.38
C GLY A 112 1.39 -42.76 -2.10
N TYR A 113 1.96 -41.59 -1.87
CA TYR A 113 1.92 -40.48 -2.82
C TYR A 113 2.85 -40.85 -3.98
N THR A 114 2.36 -41.69 -4.87
CA THR A 114 2.94 -41.77 -6.19
C THR A 114 2.27 -40.65 -6.98
N PHE A 115 3.05 -39.69 -7.43
CA PHE A 115 2.65 -38.83 -8.50
C PHE A 115 2.00 -39.64 -9.60
N ASP A 116 0.89 -39.16 -10.14
CA ASP A 116 0.65 -39.43 -11.52
C ASP A 116 1.81 -38.74 -12.28
N ALA A 117 2.82 -39.48 -12.64
CA ALA A 117 3.97 -38.98 -13.37
C ALA A 117 3.58 -38.42 -14.75
N ASP A 118 2.34 -38.60 -15.16
CA ASP A 118 1.83 -38.22 -16.47
C ASP A 118 1.37 -36.74 -16.49
N ASP A 119 1.08 -36.10 -15.35
CA ASP A 119 0.76 -34.68 -15.28
C ASP A 119 1.79 -33.87 -14.45
N ALA A 120 2.75 -33.26 -15.15
CA ALA A 120 3.79 -32.46 -14.53
C ALA A 120 3.26 -31.29 -13.71
N ARG A 121 2.04 -30.79 -14.00
CA ARG A 121 1.37 -29.71 -13.24
C ARG A 121 1.01 -30.12 -11.82
N LEU A 122 0.80 -31.43 -11.61
CA LEU A 122 0.43 -32.01 -10.32
C LEU A 122 1.64 -32.52 -9.50
N ILE A 123 2.87 -32.26 -9.94
CA ILE A 123 4.05 -32.56 -9.13
C ILE A 123 3.91 -31.97 -7.73
N LEU A 124 3.92 -32.82 -6.70
CA LEU A 124 3.86 -32.42 -5.31
C LEU A 124 5.27 -32.33 -4.73
N VAL A 125 5.63 -31.15 -4.28
CA VAL A 125 6.93 -30.88 -3.67
C VAL A 125 6.71 -30.22 -2.33
N ASN A 126 7.27 -30.80 -1.28
CA ASN A 126 7.26 -30.24 0.08
C ASN A 126 8.39 -30.88 0.91
N ALA A 127 8.47 -30.52 2.21
CA ALA A 127 9.52 -31.02 3.10
C ALA A 127 9.57 -32.56 3.22
N ASN A 128 8.48 -33.26 2.96
CA ASN A 128 8.39 -34.73 3.02
C ASN A 128 8.58 -35.39 1.64
N LEU A 129 8.47 -34.62 0.57
CA LEU A 129 8.51 -35.07 -0.82
C LEU A 129 9.44 -34.15 -1.62
N PRO A 130 10.77 -34.25 -1.39
CA PRO A 130 11.76 -33.49 -2.17
C PRO A 130 11.78 -33.96 -3.62
N PHE A 131 12.32 -33.17 -4.53
CA PHE A 131 12.57 -33.57 -5.91
C PHE A 131 13.47 -34.84 -5.96
N ALA A 132 13.09 -35.78 -6.78
CA ALA A 132 13.93 -36.93 -7.06
C ALA A 132 15.12 -36.62 -8.00
N GLY A 133 15.09 -35.46 -8.62
CA GLY A 133 16.11 -34.91 -9.52
C GLY A 133 15.71 -33.48 -9.87
N GLU A 134 16.60 -32.74 -10.54
CA GLU A 134 16.29 -31.34 -10.90
C GLU A 134 15.20 -31.30 -11.99
N PRO A 135 14.08 -30.60 -11.77
CA PRO A 135 13.06 -30.41 -12.78
C PRO A 135 13.59 -29.59 -13.97
N SER A 136 13.08 -29.88 -15.15
CA SER A 136 13.46 -29.17 -16.37
C SER A 136 12.21 -28.64 -17.10
N PRO A 137 11.54 -27.61 -16.55
CA PRO A 137 10.36 -27.04 -17.17
C PRO A 137 10.69 -26.31 -18.47
N THR A 138 9.74 -26.27 -19.39
CA THR A 138 9.83 -25.44 -20.59
C THR A 138 9.46 -24.01 -20.23
N LEU A 139 10.44 -23.15 -20.04
CA LEU A 139 10.24 -21.80 -19.52
C LEU A 139 9.80 -20.80 -20.59
N ALA A 140 8.91 -19.89 -20.21
CA ALA A 140 8.50 -18.72 -20.98
C ALA A 140 8.42 -17.48 -20.10
N PRO A 141 8.63 -16.27 -20.67
CA PRO A 141 8.44 -15.01 -19.95
C PRO A 141 7.01 -14.86 -19.43
N ALA A 142 6.87 -14.56 -18.16
CA ALA A 142 5.57 -14.41 -17.50
C ALA A 142 5.20 -12.94 -17.18
N ASN A 143 6.18 -12.07 -16.98
CA ASN A 143 6.00 -10.63 -16.79
C ASN A 143 6.37 -9.82 -18.05
N GLU A 144 6.01 -8.52 -18.08
CA GLU A 144 6.15 -7.66 -19.25
C GLU A 144 7.61 -7.47 -19.70
N ASP A 145 8.55 -7.36 -18.77
CA ASP A 145 9.97 -7.16 -19.06
C ASP A 145 10.73 -8.46 -19.33
N GLY A 146 10.07 -9.61 -19.21
CA GLY A 146 10.64 -10.94 -19.47
C GLY A 146 11.65 -11.42 -18.45
N THR A 147 11.81 -10.74 -17.33
CA THR A 147 12.80 -11.07 -16.29
C THR A 147 12.37 -12.24 -15.42
N ILE A 148 11.06 -12.46 -15.25
CA ILE A 148 10.50 -13.57 -14.49
C ILE A 148 9.88 -14.58 -15.45
N GLN A 149 10.25 -15.83 -15.27
CA GLN A 149 9.80 -16.93 -16.12
C GLN A 149 8.96 -17.91 -15.30
N LEU A 150 8.01 -18.53 -15.96
CA LEU A 150 7.27 -19.69 -15.48
C LEU A 150 7.35 -20.79 -16.54
N GLU A 151 6.86 -21.99 -16.21
CA GLU A 151 6.55 -22.99 -17.23
C GLU A 151 5.58 -22.37 -18.26
N ALA A 152 5.72 -22.73 -19.52
CA ALA A 152 5.11 -22.01 -20.64
C ALA A 152 3.59 -21.88 -20.51
N GLU A 153 2.90 -22.97 -20.12
CA GLU A 153 1.45 -22.96 -19.90
C GLU A 153 1.06 -22.06 -18.70
N ALA A 154 1.81 -22.13 -17.62
CA ALA A 154 1.61 -21.29 -16.44
C ALA A 154 1.88 -19.80 -16.74
N ALA A 155 2.90 -19.52 -17.57
CA ALA A 155 3.21 -18.15 -17.99
C ALA A 155 2.07 -17.55 -18.83
N ASP A 156 1.51 -18.32 -19.76
CA ASP A 156 0.35 -17.89 -20.55
C ASP A 156 -0.89 -17.64 -19.69
N ALA A 157 -1.16 -18.56 -18.76
CA ALA A 157 -2.27 -18.46 -17.84
C ALA A 157 -2.13 -17.25 -16.90
N TYR A 158 -0.93 -16.98 -16.37
CA TYR A 158 -0.67 -15.81 -15.55
C TYR A 158 -0.91 -14.50 -16.31
N ARG A 159 -0.44 -14.38 -17.55
CA ARG A 159 -0.65 -13.18 -18.36
C ARG A 159 -2.14 -12.92 -18.60
N GLN A 160 -2.92 -13.95 -18.89
CA GLN A 160 -4.38 -13.83 -19.05
C GLN A 160 -5.05 -13.42 -17.72
N MET A 161 -4.66 -14.03 -16.63
CA MET A 161 -5.15 -13.70 -15.29
C MET A 161 -4.84 -12.26 -14.90
N SER A 162 -3.61 -11.82 -15.13
CA SER A 162 -3.17 -10.44 -14.82
C SER A 162 -3.90 -9.40 -15.67
N ALA A 163 -4.16 -9.70 -16.95
CA ALA A 163 -4.94 -8.84 -17.83
C ALA A 163 -6.40 -8.71 -17.36
N ALA A 164 -7.04 -9.81 -16.97
CA ALA A 164 -8.41 -9.79 -16.45
C ALA A 164 -8.50 -9.05 -15.10
N ALA A 165 -7.54 -9.23 -14.21
CA ALA A 165 -7.47 -8.48 -12.97
C ALA A 165 -7.33 -6.96 -13.22
N ALA A 166 -6.54 -6.58 -14.22
CA ALA A 166 -6.38 -5.17 -14.61
C ALA A 166 -7.67 -4.55 -15.14
N GLU A 167 -8.50 -5.30 -15.89
CA GLU A 167 -9.84 -4.86 -16.31
C GLU A 167 -10.77 -4.58 -15.11
N ASP A 168 -10.61 -5.35 -14.03
CA ASP A 168 -11.32 -5.14 -12.76
C ASP A 168 -10.66 -4.06 -11.86
N GLY A 169 -9.59 -3.41 -12.35
CA GLY A 169 -8.85 -2.37 -11.65
C GLY A 169 -7.98 -2.91 -10.51
N VAL A 170 -7.50 -4.15 -10.65
CA VAL A 170 -6.54 -4.80 -9.74
C VAL A 170 -5.23 -5.02 -10.47
N ALA A 171 -4.15 -4.36 -10.01
CA ALA A 171 -2.82 -4.47 -10.61
C ALA A 171 -2.03 -5.60 -9.92
N LEU A 172 -2.04 -6.80 -10.51
CA LEU A 172 -1.22 -7.91 -10.06
C LEU A 172 0.24 -7.72 -10.48
N VAL A 173 1.16 -8.07 -9.61
CA VAL A 173 2.61 -8.01 -9.84
C VAL A 173 3.21 -9.39 -9.59
N LEU A 174 3.80 -9.99 -10.61
CA LEU A 174 4.59 -11.21 -10.45
C LEU A 174 5.93 -10.84 -9.80
N SER A 175 6.18 -11.30 -8.60
CA SER A 175 7.38 -10.97 -7.83
C SER A 175 8.45 -12.06 -7.89
N ALA A 176 8.04 -13.32 -8.05
CA ALA A 176 8.94 -14.45 -8.32
C ALA A 176 8.23 -15.52 -9.16
N GLY A 177 9.02 -16.28 -9.90
CA GLY A 177 8.60 -17.43 -10.72
C GLY A 177 9.59 -18.57 -10.58
N TYR A 178 9.97 -19.21 -11.70
CA TYR A 178 10.95 -20.28 -11.70
C TYR A 178 12.29 -19.85 -11.10
N GLN A 179 12.84 -20.71 -10.28
CA GLN A 179 14.17 -20.60 -9.72
C GLN A 179 14.91 -21.92 -9.94
N ASP A 180 16.12 -21.86 -10.51
CA ASP A 180 17.00 -23.03 -10.60
C ASP A 180 17.53 -23.47 -9.23
N ALA A 181 18.21 -24.59 -9.17
CA ALA A 181 18.72 -25.15 -7.92
C ALA A 181 19.68 -24.21 -7.19
N ASP A 182 20.53 -23.49 -7.93
CA ASP A 182 21.50 -22.56 -7.35
C ASP A 182 20.78 -21.35 -6.72
N ALA A 183 19.78 -20.78 -7.41
CA ALA A 183 18.99 -19.67 -6.90
C ALA A 183 18.18 -20.07 -5.65
N ARG A 184 17.55 -21.24 -5.65
CA ARG A 184 16.82 -21.77 -4.49
C ARG A 184 17.74 -22.03 -3.29
N THR A 185 18.91 -22.59 -3.54
CA THR A 185 19.92 -22.81 -2.50
C THR A 185 20.42 -21.50 -1.92
N ALA A 186 20.74 -20.53 -2.77
CA ALA A 186 21.16 -19.21 -2.34
C ALA A 186 20.10 -18.49 -1.50
N ALA A 187 18.82 -18.60 -1.87
CA ALA A 187 17.72 -18.01 -1.11
C ALA A 187 17.57 -18.66 0.28
N TYR A 188 17.65 -19.98 0.38
CA TYR A 188 17.60 -20.68 1.65
C TYR A 188 18.79 -20.32 2.56
N GLU A 189 20.01 -20.36 2.03
CA GLU A 189 21.20 -20.01 2.80
C GLU A 189 21.22 -18.55 3.23
N ALA A 190 20.72 -17.63 2.40
CA ALA A 190 20.59 -16.22 2.78
C ALA A 190 19.59 -16.04 3.95
N GLN A 191 18.47 -16.76 3.95
CA GLN A 191 17.50 -16.75 5.04
C GLN A 191 18.09 -17.32 6.32
N LYS A 192 18.81 -18.46 6.22
CA LYS A 192 19.48 -19.10 7.34
C LYS A 192 20.55 -18.19 7.95
N GLN A 193 21.34 -17.52 7.12
CA GLN A 193 22.36 -16.56 7.56
C GLN A 193 21.78 -15.43 8.42
N GLN A 194 20.58 -14.92 8.07
CA GLN A 194 19.89 -13.89 8.85
C GLN A 194 19.58 -14.37 10.27
N TYR A 195 19.24 -15.64 10.45
CA TYR A 195 19.00 -16.20 11.79
C TYR A 195 20.29 -16.44 12.57
N LEU A 196 21.37 -16.86 11.90
CA LEU A 196 22.68 -16.97 12.52
C LEU A 196 23.18 -15.61 13.03
N GLU A 197 23.00 -14.54 12.25
CA GLU A 197 23.34 -13.17 12.65
C GLU A 197 22.51 -12.66 13.85
N LYS A 198 21.31 -13.18 14.04
CA LYS A 198 20.45 -12.94 15.21
C LYS A 198 20.85 -13.81 16.43
N GLY A 199 21.96 -14.56 16.34
CA GLY A 199 22.52 -15.38 17.42
C GLY A 199 21.85 -16.74 17.59
N LYS A 200 21.14 -17.25 16.60
CA LYS A 200 20.59 -18.62 16.57
C LYS A 200 21.68 -19.64 16.31
N THR A 201 21.51 -20.87 16.82
CA THR A 201 22.38 -22.00 16.45
C THR A 201 22.12 -22.40 15.00
N GLU A 202 23.03 -23.16 14.40
CA GLU A 202 22.86 -23.71 13.03
C GLU A 202 21.55 -24.50 12.89
N GLU A 203 21.23 -25.33 13.87
CA GLU A 203 20.04 -26.17 13.90
C GLU A 203 18.76 -25.33 14.00
N GLU A 204 18.74 -24.33 14.92
CA GLU A 204 17.62 -23.39 15.05
C GLU A 204 17.46 -22.55 13.78
N ALA A 205 18.57 -22.05 13.21
CA ALA A 205 18.54 -21.25 11.99
C ALA A 205 18.00 -22.04 10.80
N ALA A 206 18.44 -23.30 10.63
CA ALA A 206 17.94 -24.18 9.58
C ALA A 206 16.43 -24.47 9.74
N SER A 207 15.98 -24.78 10.95
CA SER A 207 14.57 -25.04 11.23
C SER A 207 13.69 -23.81 10.96
N LEU A 208 14.09 -22.65 11.48
CA LEU A 208 13.34 -21.40 11.28
C LEU A 208 13.33 -20.93 9.81
N SER A 209 14.42 -21.22 9.09
CA SER A 209 14.49 -20.91 7.66
C SER A 209 13.54 -21.77 6.84
N ALA A 210 13.46 -23.06 7.15
CA ALA A 210 12.58 -24.00 6.45
C ALA A 210 11.08 -23.65 6.62
N ASP A 211 10.71 -22.88 7.64
CA ASP A 211 9.33 -22.40 7.82
C ASP A 211 8.94 -21.27 6.83
N ILE A 212 9.93 -20.55 6.28
CA ILE A 212 9.74 -19.39 5.41
C ILE A 212 10.27 -19.65 4.00
N GLN A 213 11.42 -20.30 3.91
CA GLN A 213 12.12 -20.62 2.67
C GLN A 213 12.51 -22.09 2.72
N LEU A 214 11.77 -22.93 2.02
CA LEU A 214 12.08 -24.35 1.96
C LEU A 214 13.46 -24.61 1.36
N PRO A 215 14.16 -25.68 1.78
CA PRO A 215 15.37 -26.17 1.11
C PRO A 215 15.16 -26.32 -0.41
N ALA A 216 16.22 -26.21 -1.18
CA ALA A 216 16.15 -26.14 -2.65
C ALA A 216 15.37 -27.32 -3.26
N GLU A 217 15.58 -28.51 -2.74
CA GLU A 217 14.92 -29.73 -3.18
C GLU A 217 13.44 -29.87 -2.80
N CYS A 218 12.97 -28.99 -1.90
CA CYS A 218 11.59 -28.97 -1.39
C CYS A 218 10.79 -27.76 -1.86
N ASN A 219 11.43 -26.88 -2.67
CA ASN A 219 10.88 -25.57 -3.01
C ASN A 219 10.09 -25.61 -4.33
N GLU A 220 8.83 -25.19 -4.28
CA GLU A 220 7.87 -25.16 -5.39
C GLU A 220 8.35 -24.39 -6.63
N HIS A 221 9.19 -23.35 -6.45
CA HIS A 221 9.68 -22.55 -7.59
C HIS A 221 10.54 -23.35 -8.57
N GLY A 222 11.10 -24.50 -8.15
CA GLY A 222 11.80 -25.40 -9.03
C GLY A 222 10.90 -26.09 -10.06
N THR A 223 9.60 -26.17 -9.82
CA THR A 223 8.66 -26.77 -10.77
C THR A 223 8.41 -25.92 -12.02
N GLY A 224 8.63 -24.60 -11.93
CA GLY A 224 8.18 -23.63 -12.92
C GLY A 224 6.70 -23.27 -12.83
N TYR A 225 5.93 -23.96 -11.99
CA TYR A 225 4.48 -23.74 -11.82
C TYR A 225 4.12 -22.85 -10.63
N ALA A 226 5.07 -22.50 -9.77
CA ALA A 226 4.84 -21.62 -8.64
C ALA A 226 5.12 -20.17 -9.00
N ALA A 227 4.21 -19.28 -8.59
CA ALA A 227 4.25 -17.84 -8.83
C ALA A 227 4.00 -17.08 -7.52
N ASP A 228 4.94 -16.22 -7.12
CA ASP A 228 4.69 -15.22 -6.08
C ASP A 228 4.00 -14.02 -6.69
N ILE A 229 2.74 -13.82 -6.34
CA ILE A 229 1.90 -12.77 -6.88
C ILE A 229 1.56 -11.78 -5.76
N LEU A 230 1.88 -10.53 -6.00
CA LEU A 230 1.61 -9.39 -5.13
C LEU A 230 0.77 -8.35 -5.88
N SER A 231 0.72 -7.13 -5.35
CA SER A 231 0.11 -5.99 -6.02
C SER A 231 1.00 -4.76 -5.93
N SER A 232 0.78 -3.81 -6.83
CA SER A 232 1.57 -2.57 -6.84
C SER A 232 1.39 -1.70 -5.61
N ASP A 233 0.27 -1.81 -4.92
CA ASP A 233 -0.05 -1.10 -3.69
C ASP A 233 0.38 -1.83 -2.41
N TYR A 234 0.73 -3.12 -2.52
CA TYR A 234 1.28 -3.94 -1.44
C TYR A 234 2.40 -4.85 -1.96
N PRO A 235 3.65 -4.35 -2.04
CA PRO A 235 4.78 -5.10 -2.58
C PRO A 235 5.47 -6.02 -1.56
N ASP A 236 5.06 -5.98 -0.30
CA ASP A 236 5.68 -6.75 0.76
C ASP A 236 5.16 -8.20 0.76
N ARG A 237 6.10 -9.15 0.86
CA ARG A 237 5.85 -10.59 0.91
C ARG A 237 5.66 -11.02 2.36
N ASP A 238 4.50 -10.69 2.92
CA ASP A 238 4.08 -11.06 4.27
C ASP A 238 2.58 -11.37 4.34
N THR A 239 2.11 -11.87 5.48
CA THR A 239 0.71 -12.28 5.66
C THR A 239 -0.29 -11.13 5.52
N GLY A 240 0.14 -9.88 5.64
CA GLY A 240 -0.72 -8.72 5.43
C GLY A 240 -1.23 -8.56 3.99
N PHE A 241 -0.62 -9.26 3.02
CA PHE A 241 -1.13 -9.31 1.65
C PHE A 241 -2.56 -9.86 1.59
N ASP A 242 -2.98 -10.73 2.51
CA ASP A 242 -4.34 -11.29 2.60
C ASP A 242 -5.44 -10.24 2.83
N THR A 243 -5.07 -9.04 3.32
CA THR A 243 -5.99 -7.92 3.52
C THR A 243 -6.19 -7.05 2.28
N THR A 244 -5.51 -7.39 1.18
CA THR A 244 -5.53 -6.58 -0.05
C THR A 244 -6.66 -6.96 -0.99
N ARG A 245 -7.06 -6.00 -1.83
CA ARG A 245 -8.01 -6.25 -2.90
C ARG A 245 -7.47 -7.25 -3.93
N ALA A 246 -6.15 -7.31 -4.11
CA ALA A 246 -5.52 -8.27 -5.00
C ALA A 246 -5.68 -9.71 -4.51
N TYR A 247 -5.47 -9.96 -3.23
CA TYR A 247 -5.71 -11.27 -2.64
C TYR A 247 -7.18 -11.68 -2.70
N GLU A 248 -8.11 -10.75 -2.41
CA GLU A 248 -9.55 -11.00 -2.55
C GLU A 248 -9.90 -11.41 -3.99
N TRP A 249 -9.37 -10.69 -4.99
CA TRP A 249 -9.58 -11.00 -6.40
C TRP A 249 -8.98 -12.36 -6.78
N LEU A 250 -7.73 -12.63 -6.38
CA LEU A 250 -7.07 -13.91 -6.65
C LEU A 250 -7.84 -15.09 -6.02
N THR A 251 -8.30 -14.95 -4.79
CA THR A 251 -9.11 -15.98 -4.11
C THR A 251 -10.40 -16.28 -4.87
N ALA A 252 -11.02 -15.26 -5.46
CA ALA A 252 -12.26 -15.40 -6.21
C ALA A 252 -12.05 -16.01 -7.60
N TYR A 253 -10.98 -15.65 -8.30
CA TYR A 253 -10.88 -15.88 -9.75
C TYR A 253 -9.66 -16.70 -10.20
N ALA A 254 -8.58 -16.81 -9.42
CA ALA A 254 -7.35 -17.45 -9.88
C ALA A 254 -7.55 -18.90 -10.37
N ALA A 255 -8.50 -19.64 -9.80
CA ALA A 255 -8.80 -21.01 -10.22
C ALA A 255 -9.35 -21.10 -11.66
N GLU A 256 -9.99 -20.05 -12.15
CA GLU A 256 -10.48 -19.98 -13.54
C GLU A 256 -9.32 -19.90 -14.55
N TYR A 257 -8.15 -19.47 -14.07
CA TYR A 257 -6.89 -19.42 -14.81
C TYR A 257 -5.94 -20.57 -14.45
N GLY A 258 -6.40 -21.55 -13.67
CA GLY A 258 -5.62 -22.72 -13.32
C GLY A 258 -4.70 -22.56 -12.11
N PHE A 259 -4.81 -21.48 -11.34
CA PHE A 259 -4.00 -21.23 -10.14
C PHE A 259 -4.77 -21.51 -8.85
N ILE A 260 -4.09 -22.07 -7.87
CA ILE A 260 -4.58 -22.30 -6.51
C ILE A 260 -3.68 -21.57 -5.51
N LEU A 261 -4.24 -21.13 -4.39
CA LEU A 261 -3.44 -20.72 -3.23
C LEU A 261 -2.72 -21.95 -2.69
N ARG A 262 -1.39 -21.94 -2.76
CA ARG A 262 -0.61 -23.16 -2.47
C ARG A 262 -0.57 -23.53 -1.00
N TYR A 263 -0.45 -22.53 -0.12
CA TYR A 263 -0.32 -22.71 1.33
C TYR A 263 -1.40 -21.93 2.09
N PRO A 264 -2.64 -22.43 2.11
CA PRO A 264 -3.75 -21.79 2.82
C PRO A 264 -3.55 -21.81 4.34
N GLU A 265 -4.08 -20.79 5.04
CA GLU A 265 -3.94 -20.63 6.48
C GLU A 265 -4.53 -21.83 7.26
N ASP A 266 -5.68 -22.32 6.84
CA ASP A 266 -6.39 -23.45 7.48
C ASP A 266 -5.87 -24.83 7.07
N ARG A 267 -4.83 -24.91 6.20
CA ARG A 267 -4.24 -26.16 5.70
C ARG A 267 -2.75 -26.31 6.03
N GLN A 268 -2.20 -25.48 6.90
CA GLN A 268 -0.77 -25.50 7.27
C GLN A 268 -0.33 -26.88 7.78
N ALA A 269 -1.16 -27.58 8.56
CA ALA A 269 -0.84 -28.94 9.01
C ALA A 269 -0.75 -29.95 7.84
N ALA A 270 -1.58 -29.81 6.82
CA ALA A 270 -1.58 -30.67 5.65
C ALA A 270 -0.40 -30.39 4.72
N THR A 271 -0.10 -29.12 4.49
CA THR A 271 0.99 -28.71 3.58
C THR A 271 2.38 -28.77 4.22
N GLY A 272 2.44 -28.65 5.56
CA GLY A 272 3.70 -28.56 6.31
C GLY A 272 4.38 -27.18 6.22
N VAL A 273 3.71 -26.18 5.60
CA VAL A 273 4.23 -24.83 5.37
C VAL A 273 3.32 -23.81 6.03
N VAL A 274 3.88 -22.71 6.49
CA VAL A 274 3.12 -21.58 7.03
C VAL A 274 2.26 -20.93 5.94
N PHE A 275 1.27 -20.15 6.34
CA PHE A 275 0.41 -19.43 5.42
C PHE A 275 1.22 -18.44 4.55
N GLU A 276 1.10 -18.58 3.23
CA GLU A 276 1.75 -17.73 2.23
C GLU A 276 0.71 -17.18 1.24
N PRO A 277 0.06 -16.06 1.53
CA PRO A 277 -1.00 -15.50 0.68
C PRO A 277 -0.50 -15.06 -0.71
N TRP A 278 0.79 -14.91 -0.90
CA TRP A 278 1.42 -14.50 -2.16
C TRP A 278 1.73 -15.68 -3.08
N LEU A 279 1.84 -16.93 -2.57
CA LEU A 279 2.28 -18.07 -3.38
C LEU A 279 1.11 -18.80 -4.02
N TRP A 280 1.05 -18.72 -5.34
CA TRP A 280 0.02 -19.32 -6.19
C TRP A 280 0.63 -20.38 -7.08
N ARG A 281 0.02 -21.57 -7.10
CA ARG A 281 0.50 -22.72 -7.87
C ARG A 281 -0.42 -22.99 -9.04
N TYR A 282 0.16 -23.05 -10.25
CA TYR A 282 -0.56 -23.50 -11.43
C TYR A 282 -0.69 -25.04 -11.42
N VAL A 283 -1.90 -25.52 -11.61
CA VAL A 283 -2.26 -26.94 -11.65
C VAL A 283 -3.18 -27.27 -12.85
N GLY A 284 -3.41 -26.29 -13.73
CA GLY A 284 -4.40 -26.36 -14.80
C GLY A 284 -5.81 -26.05 -14.33
N THR A 285 -6.64 -25.51 -15.21
CA THR A 285 -7.98 -24.97 -14.87
C THR A 285 -8.90 -26.03 -14.27
N GLU A 286 -8.93 -27.22 -14.81
CA GLU A 286 -9.80 -28.31 -14.32
C GLU A 286 -9.46 -28.69 -12.88
N ASN A 287 -8.17 -28.93 -12.60
CA ASN A 287 -7.69 -29.27 -11.26
C ASN A 287 -7.90 -28.11 -10.27
N ALA A 288 -7.61 -26.87 -10.70
CA ALA A 288 -7.77 -25.69 -9.83
C ALA A 288 -9.23 -25.47 -9.41
N LEU A 289 -10.17 -25.63 -10.33
CA LEU A 289 -11.60 -25.54 -10.04
C LEU A 289 -12.06 -26.65 -9.08
N ALA A 290 -11.56 -27.88 -9.28
CA ALA A 290 -11.88 -29.02 -8.41
C ALA A 290 -11.30 -28.84 -6.98
N ILE A 291 -10.06 -28.37 -6.87
CA ILE A 291 -9.41 -28.05 -5.59
C ILE A 291 -10.16 -26.92 -4.87
N ARG A 292 -10.48 -25.83 -5.56
CA ARG A 292 -11.29 -24.74 -5.02
C ARG A 292 -12.65 -25.22 -4.52
N ALA A 293 -13.35 -26.04 -5.30
CA ALA A 293 -14.66 -26.57 -4.94
C ALA A 293 -14.63 -27.50 -3.74
N SER A 294 -13.55 -28.28 -3.57
CA SER A 294 -13.38 -29.19 -2.45
C SER A 294 -12.87 -28.52 -1.17
N GLY A 295 -12.22 -27.34 -1.26
CA GLY A 295 -11.55 -26.67 -0.16
C GLY A 295 -10.34 -27.42 0.39
N LEU A 296 -9.75 -28.31 -0.39
CA LEU A 296 -8.60 -29.12 0.00
C LEU A 296 -7.26 -28.45 -0.39
N SER A 297 -6.18 -28.80 0.31
CA SER A 297 -4.83 -28.53 -0.17
C SER A 297 -4.47 -29.43 -1.36
N LEU A 298 -3.40 -29.10 -2.06
CA LEU A 298 -2.90 -29.97 -3.15
C LEU A 298 -2.57 -31.38 -2.66
N GLU A 299 -1.99 -31.49 -1.46
CA GLU A 299 -1.68 -32.78 -0.80
C GLU A 299 -2.93 -33.63 -0.58
N GLU A 300 -3.96 -33.03 0.01
CA GLU A 300 -5.23 -33.72 0.32
C GLU A 300 -5.97 -34.10 -0.96
N PHE A 301 -5.99 -33.22 -1.96
CA PHE A 301 -6.65 -33.46 -3.23
C PHE A 301 -6.02 -34.67 -3.96
N LEU A 302 -4.69 -34.71 -4.05
CA LEU A 302 -3.98 -35.82 -4.68
C LEU A 302 -4.15 -37.14 -3.91
N ALA A 303 -4.21 -37.06 -2.58
CA ALA A 303 -4.48 -38.24 -1.76
C ALA A 303 -5.87 -38.85 -2.04
N LEU A 304 -6.89 -38.02 -2.26
CA LEU A 304 -8.24 -38.48 -2.59
C LEU A 304 -8.34 -39.08 -3.98
N GLN A 305 -7.70 -38.50 -4.97
CA GLN A 305 -7.70 -39.03 -6.36
C GLN A 305 -7.09 -40.42 -6.44
N LYS A 306 -6.15 -40.73 -5.55
CA LYS A 306 -5.51 -42.05 -5.51
C LYS A 306 -6.34 -43.11 -4.76
N ALA A 307 -7.24 -42.67 -3.89
CA ALA A 307 -8.11 -43.58 -3.13
C ALA A 307 -9.37 -44.02 -3.91
N SER A 308 -9.69 -43.34 -5.04
CA SER A 308 -10.80 -43.62 -5.95
C SER A 308 -10.34 -44.50 -7.10
#